data_bc60f332f0d850cd46b7a277075370e7
#
_entry.id   bc60f332f0d850cd46b7a277075370e7
#
_cell.length_a   1.000
_cell.length_b   1.000
_cell.length_c   1.000
_cell.angle_alpha   90.00
_cell.angle_beta   90.00
_cell.angle_gamma   90.00
#
_symmetry.space_group_name_H-M   'P 1'
#
loop_
_entity.id
_entity.type
_entity.pdbx_description
1 polymer ?
#
loop_
_entity_poly.entity_id
_entity_poly.type
_entity_poly.pdbx_seq_one_letter_code
_entity_poly.pdbx_strand_id
1 'polypeptide(L)'
;MKNSAGSLWCRAGSPGSVLIAAIWILVMLTIFGAGLYRIASARILMSQAVESRIVSYYLAKSAVNDAEAVLFVNDKPAYDTLFSLSEEHDKSVGGGRFVYTVEDEERRIDVNQSPAEIIAGLPGLNSELAQALVNSSLRPFAAKEELLLVEGISGEIFEGLKDFVSVYSGGKVNINTAPAEVLTALGIEKSLAAAIVEFRKGADGKEGTSDDEVFESPSEVLSRMRSKVSFMTAQEQTLAAITDLLTAGSRYYRVKIKTYVFNKEAMNYEALIGKGSVLEWRER
;
A
#
# COMPACT_ATOMS: atom_id res chain seq x y z
N MET A 1 50.75 -84.03 42.46
CA MET A 1 50.69 -82.67 41.94
C MET A 1 49.46 -82.60 41.06
N LYS A 2 48.38 -81.94 41.50
CA LYS A 2 47.09 -81.84 40.79
C LYS A 2 47.01 -80.47 40.10
N ASN A 3 46.94 -80.47 38.78
CA ASN A 3 46.61 -79.28 37.99
C ASN A 3 45.09 -79.11 37.92
N SER A 4 44.59 -78.00 38.48
CA SER A 4 43.21 -77.60 38.33
C SER A 4 43.12 -76.63 37.13
N ALA A 5 42.56 -77.10 36.03
CA ALA A 5 42.19 -76.27 34.91
C ALA A 5 40.89 -75.52 35.25
N GLY A 6 40.96 -74.16 35.37
CA GLY A 6 39.80 -73.33 35.56
C GLY A 6 39.01 -73.25 34.24
N SER A 7 37.79 -73.71 34.25
CA SER A 7 36.84 -73.58 33.16
C SER A 7 36.27 -72.15 33.14
N LEU A 8 36.64 -71.37 32.12
CA LEU A 8 35.97 -70.13 31.76
C LEU A 8 34.57 -70.45 31.23
N TRP A 9 33.56 -70.21 32.06
CA TRP A 9 32.17 -70.29 31.65
C TRP A 9 31.84 -69.06 30.78
N CYS A 10 31.83 -69.24 29.46
CA CYS A 10 31.11 -68.34 28.60
C CYS A 10 29.63 -68.48 28.93
N ARG A 11 29.10 -67.54 29.68
CA ARG A 11 27.65 -67.37 29.85
C ARG A 11 27.03 -67.04 28.49
N ALA A 12 26.48 -68.03 27.80
CA ALA A 12 25.63 -67.80 26.65
C ALA A 12 24.44 -66.98 27.11
N GLY A 13 24.35 -65.76 26.64
CA GLY A 13 23.22 -64.88 26.92
C GLY A 13 21.92 -65.54 26.47
N SER A 14 20.91 -65.59 27.32
CA SER A 14 19.61 -66.16 26.99
C SER A 14 19.05 -65.45 25.70
N PRO A 15 18.48 -66.24 24.75
CA PRO A 15 17.97 -65.70 23.49
C PRO A 15 16.95 -64.54 23.68
N GLY A 16 16.28 -64.44 24.82
CA GLY A 16 15.37 -63.33 25.17
C GLY A 16 16.09 -62.04 25.44
N SER A 17 17.34 -62.00 25.91
CA SER A 17 18.08 -60.78 26.16
C SER A 17 18.53 -60.08 24.88
N VAL A 18 18.84 -60.84 23.84
CA VAL A 18 19.21 -60.33 22.51
C VAL A 18 18.00 -59.66 21.82
N LEU A 19 16.82 -60.28 21.93
CA LEU A 19 15.58 -59.72 21.37
C LEU A 19 15.23 -58.38 22.06
N ILE A 20 15.33 -58.33 23.39
CA ILE A 20 15.07 -57.09 24.13
C ILE A 20 16.07 -55.99 23.72
N ALA A 21 17.37 -56.31 23.61
CA ALA A 21 18.38 -55.39 23.16
C ALA A 21 18.09 -54.85 21.73
N ALA A 22 17.70 -55.77 20.81
CA ALA A 22 17.33 -55.39 19.43
C ALA A 22 16.12 -54.45 19.39
N ILE A 23 15.08 -54.67 20.22
CA ILE A 23 13.92 -53.78 20.32
C ILE A 23 14.34 -52.43 20.85
N TRP A 24 15.18 -52.35 21.88
CA TRP A 24 15.67 -51.09 22.41
C TRP A 24 16.49 -50.30 21.38
N ILE A 25 17.35 -50.95 20.60
CA ILE A 25 18.10 -50.32 19.52
C ILE A 25 17.13 -49.77 18.45
N LEU A 26 16.11 -50.55 18.06
CA LEU A 26 15.11 -50.14 17.11
C LEU A 26 14.35 -48.87 17.59
N VAL A 27 13.91 -48.90 18.87
CA VAL A 27 13.24 -47.77 19.50
C VAL A 27 14.15 -46.52 19.53
N MET A 28 15.41 -46.68 19.92
CA MET A 28 16.37 -45.56 19.91
C MET A 28 16.60 -45.00 18.48
N LEU A 29 16.75 -45.87 17.48
CA LEU A 29 16.92 -45.46 16.08
C LEU A 29 15.68 -44.72 15.54
N THR A 30 14.49 -45.19 15.90
CA THR A 30 13.26 -44.51 15.50
C THR A 30 13.11 -43.11 16.13
N ILE A 31 13.41 -42.99 17.44
CA ILE A 31 13.40 -41.70 18.13
C ILE A 31 14.45 -40.77 17.54
N PHE A 32 15.67 -41.25 17.30
CA PHE A 32 16.74 -40.48 16.70
C PHE A 32 16.38 -40.01 15.26
N GLY A 33 15.86 -40.95 14.45
CA GLY A 33 15.37 -40.64 13.09
C GLY A 33 14.25 -39.58 13.07
N ALA A 34 13.29 -39.73 13.99
CA ALA A 34 12.23 -38.72 14.14
C ALA A 34 12.78 -37.35 14.57
N GLY A 35 13.78 -37.31 15.44
CA GLY A 35 14.47 -36.09 15.85
C GLY A 35 15.19 -35.42 14.69
N LEU A 36 15.96 -36.17 13.92
CA LEU A 36 16.65 -35.65 12.72
C LEU A 36 15.66 -35.15 11.67
N TYR A 37 14.57 -35.86 11.43
CA TYR A 37 13.53 -35.45 10.50
C TYR A 37 12.92 -34.11 10.90
N ARG A 38 12.59 -33.90 12.17
CA ARG A 38 12.07 -32.64 12.68
C ARG A 38 13.05 -31.46 12.46
N ILE A 39 14.33 -31.69 12.76
CA ILE A 39 15.36 -30.66 12.57
C ILE A 39 15.52 -30.32 11.08
N ALA A 40 15.60 -31.35 10.22
CA ALA A 40 15.74 -31.16 8.77
C ALA A 40 14.51 -30.40 8.19
N SER A 41 13.30 -30.83 8.57
CA SER A 41 12.05 -30.18 8.12
C SER A 41 11.98 -28.73 8.58
N ALA A 42 12.35 -28.39 9.81
CA ALA A 42 12.38 -27.02 10.31
C ALA A 42 13.38 -26.15 9.54
N ARG A 43 14.57 -26.69 9.22
CA ARG A 43 15.56 -25.96 8.41
C ARG A 43 15.09 -25.70 6.98
N ILE A 44 14.44 -26.67 6.36
CA ILE A 44 13.87 -26.53 5.00
C ILE A 44 12.79 -25.42 5.01
N LEU A 45 11.86 -25.45 5.97
CA LEU A 45 10.82 -24.42 6.08
C LEU A 45 11.41 -23.03 6.31
N MET A 46 12.43 -22.92 7.16
CA MET A 46 13.13 -21.65 7.39
C MET A 46 13.84 -21.14 6.13
N SER A 47 14.52 -22.03 5.40
CA SER A 47 15.18 -21.67 4.13
C SER A 47 14.16 -21.20 3.09
N GLN A 48 13.03 -21.90 2.95
CA GLN A 48 11.95 -21.49 2.05
C GLN A 48 11.33 -20.14 2.44
N ALA A 49 11.17 -19.87 3.73
CA ALA A 49 10.64 -18.59 4.20
C ALA A 49 11.59 -17.43 3.84
N VAL A 50 12.90 -17.62 4.04
CA VAL A 50 13.91 -16.61 3.67
C VAL A 50 13.95 -16.40 2.15
N GLU A 51 13.96 -17.47 1.38
CA GLU A 51 13.93 -17.40 -0.09
C GLU A 51 12.68 -16.70 -0.58
N SER A 52 11.52 -17.06 -0.07
CA SER A 52 10.24 -16.43 -0.40
C SER A 52 10.27 -14.93 -0.11
N ARG A 53 10.82 -14.50 1.02
CA ARG A 53 10.94 -13.09 1.37
C ARG A 53 11.85 -12.32 0.41
N ILE A 54 13.00 -12.90 0.05
CA ILE A 54 13.95 -12.29 -0.88
C ILE A 54 13.32 -12.16 -2.28
N VAL A 55 12.72 -13.24 -2.78
CA VAL A 55 12.06 -13.25 -4.10
C VAL A 55 10.91 -12.24 -4.11
N SER A 56 10.07 -12.23 -3.06
CA SER A 56 8.96 -11.28 -2.90
C SER A 56 9.43 -9.81 -2.96
N TYR A 57 10.53 -9.48 -2.28
CA TYR A 57 11.10 -8.13 -2.33
C TYR A 57 11.51 -7.71 -3.75
N TYR A 58 12.16 -8.60 -4.52
CA TYR A 58 12.54 -8.30 -5.90
C TYR A 58 11.36 -8.26 -6.85
N LEU A 59 10.32 -9.07 -6.62
CA LEU A 59 9.05 -8.99 -7.34
C LEU A 59 8.37 -7.64 -7.09
N ALA A 60 8.35 -7.17 -5.84
CA ALA A 60 7.80 -5.86 -5.51
C ALA A 60 8.58 -4.72 -6.17
N LYS A 61 9.91 -4.79 -6.20
CA LYS A 61 10.73 -3.83 -6.97
C LYS A 61 10.42 -3.86 -8.46
N SER A 62 10.21 -5.04 -9.02
CA SER A 62 9.84 -5.18 -10.44
C SER A 62 8.48 -4.57 -10.71
N ALA A 63 7.52 -4.71 -9.78
CA ALA A 63 6.22 -4.07 -9.86
C ALA A 63 6.31 -2.54 -9.85
N VAL A 64 7.17 -1.96 -8.99
CA VAL A 64 7.41 -0.52 -8.96
C VAL A 64 8.02 -0.02 -10.27
N ASN A 65 9.04 -0.71 -10.79
CA ASN A 65 9.66 -0.33 -12.06
C ASN A 65 8.65 -0.41 -13.23
N ASP A 66 7.76 -1.41 -13.20
CA ASP A 66 6.71 -1.54 -14.18
C ASP A 66 5.67 -0.41 -14.07
N ALA A 67 5.26 -0.09 -12.85
CA ALA A 67 4.36 1.03 -12.57
C ALA A 67 4.98 2.37 -13.02
N GLU A 68 6.26 2.61 -12.75
CA GLU A 68 6.97 3.79 -13.24
C GLU A 68 6.98 3.87 -14.78
N ALA A 69 7.23 2.74 -15.44
CA ALA A 69 7.21 2.68 -16.89
C ALA A 69 5.82 2.96 -17.48
N VAL A 70 4.74 2.53 -16.83
CA VAL A 70 3.36 2.80 -17.25
C VAL A 70 2.97 4.25 -16.97
N LEU A 71 3.28 4.77 -15.78
CA LEU A 71 2.80 6.07 -15.31
C LEU A 71 3.55 7.27 -15.89
N PHE A 72 4.85 7.13 -16.18
CA PHE A 72 5.71 8.24 -16.60
C PHE A 72 6.20 8.14 -18.05
N VAL A 73 5.47 7.38 -18.91
CA VAL A 73 5.73 7.33 -20.36
C VAL A 73 5.42 8.68 -20.99
N ASN A 74 6.25 9.10 -21.94
CA ASN A 74 6.17 10.41 -22.59
C ASN A 74 4.89 10.66 -23.43
N ASP A 75 4.18 9.60 -23.83
CA ASP A 75 2.96 9.68 -24.65
C ASP A 75 1.65 9.55 -23.83
N LYS A 76 1.73 9.57 -22.50
CA LYS A 76 0.55 9.53 -21.64
C LYS A 76 -0.22 10.85 -21.75
N PRO A 77 -1.58 10.84 -21.73
CA PRO A 77 -2.38 12.05 -21.59
C PRO A 77 -1.93 12.87 -20.39
N ALA A 78 -2.04 14.19 -20.48
CA ALA A 78 -1.68 15.10 -19.39
C ALA A 78 -2.63 15.02 -18.18
N TYR A 79 -3.61 14.11 -18.22
CA TYR A 79 -4.60 13.88 -17.19
C TYR A 79 -4.67 12.41 -16.79
N ASP A 80 -5.09 12.15 -15.56
CA ASP A 80 -5.38 10.82 -15.05
C ASP A 80 -6.88 10.56 -15.00
N THR A 81 -7.25 9.29 -15.13
CA THR A 81 -8.61 8.81 -14.87
C THR A 81 -8.60 7.78 -13.76
N LEU A 82 -9.69 7.70 -12.98
CA LEU A 82 -9.81 6.62 -12.00
C LEU A 82 -9.81 5.26 -12.69
N PHE A 83 -10.38 5.16 -13.90
CA PHE A 83 -10.34 3.94 -14.70
C PHE A 83 -8.91 3.48 -15.00
N SER A 84 -8.05 4.36 -15.54
CA SER A 84 -6.67 4.01 -15.89
C SER A 84 -5.80 3.66 -14.67
N LEU A 85 -6.10 4.26 -13.51
CA LEU A 85 -5.37 4.01 -12.27
C LEU A 85 -5.87 2.77 -11.52
N SER A 86 -7.15 2.42 -11.64
CA SER A 86 -7.74 1.26 -10.96
C SER A 86 -7.45 -0.07 -11.66
N GLU A 87 -6.86 -0.05 -12.86
CA GLU A 87 -6.49 -1.26 -13.59
C GLU A 87 -5.53 -2.12 -12.75
N GLU A 88 -5.88 -3.40 -12.64
CA GLU A 88 -5.02 -4.37 -11.95
C GLU A 88 -3.97 -4.91 -12.95
N HIS A 89 -2.70 -4.68 -12.63
CA HIS A 89 -1.58 -5.17 -13.42
C HIS A 89 -1.06 -6.48 -12.84
N ASP A 90 -1.20 -7.58 -13.58
CA ASP A 90 -0.77 -8.93 -13.18
C ASP A 90 0.36 -9.42 -14.08
N LYS A 91 1.55 -9.64 -13.52
CA LYS A 91 2.73 -10.08 -14.26
C LYS A 91 3.51 -11.17 -13.54
N SER A 92 4.05 -12.12 -14.33
CA SER A 92 4.90 -13.20 -13.84
C SER A 92 6.34 -12.96 -14.26
N VAL A 93 7.26 -13.07 -13.30
CA VAL A 93 8.70 -12.84 -13.50
C VAL A 93 9.50 -13.85 -12.66
N GLY A 94 10.47 -14.54 -13.28
CA GLY A 94 11.46 -15.35 -12.56
C GLY A 94 10.89 -16.44 -11.66
N GLY A 95 9.77 -17.04 -12.02
CA GLY A 95 9.12 -18.10 -11.21
C GLY A 95 8.23 -17.58 -10.08
N GLY A 96 8.06 -16.27 -9.96
CA GLY A 96 7.08 -15.62 -9.09
C GLY A 96 6.10 -14.76 -9.90
N ARG A 97 5.13 -14.18 -9.20
CA ARG A 97 4.10 -13.30 -9.78
C ARG A 97 3.91 -12.10 -8.86
N PHE A 98 3.64 -10.95 -9.45
CA PHE A 98 3.17 -9.79 -8.70
C PHE A 98 1.89 -9.24 -9.32
N VAL A 99 1.08 -8.68 -8.46
CA VAL A 99 -0.13 -7.96 -8.85
C VAL A 99 -0.06 -6.59 -8.19
N TYR A 100 -0.30 -5.53 -8.95
CA TYR A 100 -0.36 -4.20 -8.35
C TYR A 100 -1.51 -3.38 -8.87
N THR A 101 -1.95 -2.44 -8.03
CA THR A 101 -2.88 -1.36 -8.35
C THR A 101 -2.24 -0.03 -8.01
N VAL A 102 -2.67 1.01 -8.72
CA VAL A 102 -2.15 2.37 -8.53
C VAL A 102 -3.24 3.25 -7.94
N GLU A 103 -2.87 4.08 -6.98
CA GLU A 103 -3.73 5.11 -6.42
C GLU A 103 -3.04 6.48 -6.54
N ASP A 104 -3.80 7.47 -6.95
CA ASP A 104 -3.32 8.85 -7.03
C ASP A 104 -3.08 9.43 -5.63
N GLU A 105 -1.88 9.92 -5.34
CA GLU A 105 -1.60 10.58 -4.07
C GLU A 105 -2.04 12.05 -4.08
N GLU A 106 -2.06 12.71 -5.25
CA GLU A 106 -2.55 14.09 -5.41
C GLU A 106 -4.09 14.20 -5.36
N ARG A 107 -4.81 13.09 -5.12
CA ARG A 107 -6.24 13.14 -4.77
C ARG A 107 -6.51 13.68 -3.35
N ARG A 108 -5.46 13.93 -2.55
CA ARG A 108 -5.47 14.29 -1.14
C ARG A 108 -4.90 15.69 -0.90
N ILE A 109 -5.25 16.29 0.22
CA ILE A 109 -4.65 17.56 0.68
C ILE A 109 -3.25 17.26 1.25
N ASP A 110 -2.24 17.97 0.74
CA ASP A 110 -0.89 17.94 1.30
C ASP A 110 -0.81 18.80 2.57
N VAL A 111 -0.70 18.15 3.72
CA VAL A 111 -0.62 18.87 5.00
C VAL A 111 0.70 19.63 5.18
N ASN A 112 1.73 19.30 4.39
CA ASN A 112 3.02 20.01 4.41
C ASN A 112 2.99 21.29 3.58
N GLN A 113 2.13 21.37 2.57
CA GLN A 113 2.07 22.51 1.63
C GLN A 113 0.84 23.39 1.83
N SER A 114 -0.26 22.82 2.32
CA SER A 114 -1.54 23.54 2.43
C SER A 114 -1.56 24.48 3.62
N PRO A 115 -2.24 25.64 3.50
CA PRO A 115 -2.50 26.56 4.61
C PRO A 115 -3.57 25.99 5.57
N ALA A 116 -3.63 26.57 6.77
CA ALA A 116 -4.54 26.09 7.82
C ALA A 116 -6.02 26.16 7.42
N GLU A 117 -6.41 27.13 6.62
CA GLU A 117 -7.79 27.32 6.15
C GLU A 117 -8.27 26.12 5.32
N ILE A 118 -7.42 25.58 4.44
CA ILE A 118 -7.73 24.39 3.63
C ILE A 118 -7.76 23.15 4.53
N ILE A 119 -6.77 23.00 5.41
CA ILE A 119 -6.70 21.86 6.33
C ILE A 119 -7.91 21.82 7.26
N ALA A 120 -8.39 22.97 7.74
CA ALA A 120 -9.56 23.08 8.62
C ALA A 120 -10.87 22.64 7.93
N GLY A 121 -10.92 22.65 6.60
CA GLY A 121 -12.07 22.17 5.81
C GLY A 121 -12.19 20.64 5.74
N LEU A 122 -11.18 19.90 6.19
CA LEU A 122 -11.18 18.43 6.16
C LEU A 122 -12.05 17.83 7.28
N PRO A 123 -12.62 16.64 7.06
CA PRO A 123 -13.45 15.96 8.05
C PRO A 123 -12.76 15.79 9.40
N GLY A 124 -13.45 16.13 10.48
CA GLY A 124 -12.95 15.97 11.85
C GLY A 124 -11.95 17.04 12.31
N LEU A 125 -11.56 17.98 11.44
CA LEU A 125 -10.70 19.09 11.79
C LEU A 125 -11.50 20.41 12.00
N ASN A 126 -10.92 21.28 12.78
CA ASN A 126 -11.36 22.66 12.97
C ASN A 126 -10.17 23.62 12.82
N SER A 127 -10.41 24.91 12.93
CA SER A 127 -9.35 25.92 12.78
C SER A 127 -8.22 25.80 13.82
N GLU A 128 -8.52 25.36 15.04
CA GLU A 128 -7.52 25.19 16.10
C GLU A 128 -6.57 24.01 15.79
N LEU A 129 -7.14 22.84 15.42
CA LEU A 129 -6.37 21.65 15.04
C LEU A 129 -5.57 21.87 13.78
N ALA A 130 -6.16 22.55 12.77
CA ALA A 130 -5.45 22.90 11.55
C ALA A 130 -4.26 23.83 11.82
N GLN A 131 -4.45 24.81 12.72
CA GLN A 131 -3.36 25.71 13.13
C GLN A 131 -2.28 24.98 13.94
N ALA A 132 -2.66 24.02 14.79
CA ALA A 132 -1.72 23.15 15.49
C ALA A 132 -0.88 22.32 14.54
N LEU A 133 -1.49 21.76 13.48
CA LEU A 133 -0.78 21.02 12.42
C LEU A 133 0.21 21.92 11.68
N VAL A 134 -0.20 23.12 11.27
CA VAL A 134 0.64 24.04 10.52
C VAL A 134 1.81 24.57 11.33
N ASN A 135 1.61 24.82 12.64
CA ASN A 135 2.63 25.32 13.55
C ASN A 135 3.44 24.22 14.24
N SER A 136 3.16 22.97 13.95
CA SER A 136 3.88 21.84 14.55
C SER A 136 5.37 21.90 14.22
N SER A 137 6.22 21.67 15.23
CA SER A 137 7.68 21.53 15.04
C SER A 137 8.07 20.27 14.25
N LEU A 138 7.13 19.36 14.04
CA LEU A 138 7.33 18.14 13.21
C LEU A 138 7.13 18.41 11.74
N ARG A 139 6.57 19.57 11.37
CA ARG A 139 6.36 19.92 9.95
C ARG A 139 7.69 20.40 9.33
N PRO A 140 8.10 19.87 8.16
CA PRO A 140 7.36 18.96 7.29
C PRO A 140 7.31 17.54 7.83
N PHE A 141 6.10 16.95 7.90
CA PHE A 141 5.87 15.58 8.31
C PHE A 141 6.48 14.60 7.30
N ALA A 142 7.16 13.56 7.80
CA ALA A 142 7.74 12.50 6.96
C ALA A 142 6.74 11.36 6.69
N ALA A 143 5.76 11.17 7.57
CA ALA A 143 4.71 10.17 7.45
C ALA A 143 3.38 10.69 7.98
N LYS A 144 2.26 10.16 7.46
CA LYS A 144 0.91 10.56 7.92
C LYS A 144 0.72 10.25 9.41
N GLU A 145 1.32 9.18 9.90
CA GLU A 145 1.23 8.73 11.28
C GLU A 145 1.82 9.74 12.27
N GLU A 146 2.72 10.62 11.82
CA GLU A 146 3.27 11.71 12.65
C GLU A 146 2.20 12.76 13.04
N LEU A 147 1.08 12.83 12.31
CA LEU A 147 -0.05 13.66 12.68
C LEU A 147 -0.61 13.30 14.06
N LEU A 148 -0.51 12.03 14.48
CA LEU A 148 -0.91 11.56 15.82
C LEU A 148 -0.07 12.15 16.95
N LEU A 149 1.10 12.71 16.65
CA LEU A 149 1.98 13.35 17.63
C LEU A 149 1.63 14.83 17.85
N VAL A 150 0.72 15.39 17.04
CA VAL A 150 0.27 16.77 17.19
C VAL A 150 -0.83 16.84 18.25
N GLU A 151 -0.70 17.78 19.16
CA GLU A 151 -1.66 17.97 20.26
C GLU A 151 -3.08 18.18 19.73
N GLY A 152 -4.03 17.43 20.27
CA GLY A 152 -5.44 17.46 19.88
C GLY A 152 -5.83 16.49 18.77
N ILE A 153 -4.88 15.86 18.08
CA ILE A 153 -5.18 14.82 17.08
C ILE A 153 -5.31 13.46 17.78
N SER A 154 -6.54 13.01 17.99
CA SER A 154 -6.81 11.66 18.51
C SER A 154 -6.70 10.59 17.43
N GLY A 155 -6.59 9.32 17.86
CA GLY A 155 -6.64 8.18 16.90
C GLY A 155 -7.93 8.15 16.09
N GLU A 156 -9.07 8.56 16.65
CA GLU A 156 -10.36 8.62 15.95
C GLU A 156 -10.36 9.71 14.88
N ILE A 157 -9.83 10.91 15.18
CA ILE A 157 -9.67 12.00 14.20
C ILE A 157 -8.73 11.54 13.09
N PHE A 158 -7.61 10.92 13.43
CA PHE A 158 -6.65 10.41 12.43
C PHE A 158 -7.26 9.37 11.51
N GLU A 159 -8.00 8.38 12.04
CA GLU A 159 -8.68 7.37 11.24
C GLU A 159 -9.70 7.97 10.24
N GLY A 160 -10.43 9.01 10.67
CA GLY A 160 -11.34 9.76 9.79
C GLY A 160 -10.63 10.65 8.78
N LEU A 161 -9.38 11.03 9.01
CA LEU A 161 -8.62 12.01 8.23
C LEU A 161 -7.65 11.37 7.23
N LYS A 162 -7.07 10.20 7.55
CA LYS A 162 -5.93 9.58 6.85
C LYS A 162 -6.14 9.38 5.34
N ASP A 163 -7.39 9.22 4.90
CA ASP A 163 -7.73 9.00 3.49
C ASP A 163 -7.83 10.30 2.68
N PHE A 164 -7.90 11.45 3.37
CA PHE A 164 -8.03 12.78 2.76
C PHE A 164 -6.75 13.58 2.79
N VAL A 165 -5.70 13.10 3.47
CA VAL A 165 -4.42 13.80 3.61
C VAL A 165 -3.27 13.04 3.00
N SER A 166 -2.28 13.81 2.55
CA SER A 166 -0.97 13.34 2.12
C SER A 166 0.12 14.20 2.77
N VAL A 167 1.35 13.69 2.75
CA VAL A 167 2.56 14.42 3.15
C VAL A 167 3.53 14.61 1.96
N TYR A 168 3.16 14.11 0.78
CA TYR A 168 4.00 14.06 -0.42
C TYR A 168 3.29 14.43 -1.73
N SER A 169 2.13 15.08 -1.71
CA SER A 169 1.39 15.37 -2.95
C SER A 169 1.78 16.67 -3.67
N GLY A 170 2.77 17.39 -3.15
CA GLY A 170 3.29 18.59 -3.81
C GLY A 170 2.33 19.78 -3.84
N GLY A 171 1.27 19.78 -3.05
CA GLY A 171 0.37 20.90 -2.79
C GLY A 171 -0.72 21.15 -3.84
N LYS A 172 -0.78 20.35 -4.92
CA LYS A 172 -1.90 20.37 -5.88
C LYS A 172 -2.84 19.19 -5.65
N VAL A 173 -4.11 19.38 -6.02
CA VAL A 173 -5.15 18.37 -5.91
C VAL A 173 -5.65 18.00 -7.31
N ASN A 174 -5.69 16.71 -7.60
CA ASN A 174 -6.18 16.21 -8.89
C ASN A 174 -7.72 16.22 -8.92
N ILE A 175 -8.27 17.06 -9.78
CA ILE A 175 -9.73 17.23 -9.95
C ILE A 175 -10.44 15.96 -10.44
N ASN A 176 -9.72 15.07 -11.14
CA ASN A 176 -10.28 13.83 -11.69
C ASN A 176 -10.34 12.69 -10.67
N THR A 177 -9.62 12.79 -9.56
CA THR A 177 -9.51 11.67 -8.60
C THR A 177 -9.91 12.07 -7.17
N ALA A 178 -9.89 13.38 -6.84
CA ALA A 178 -10.17 13.86 -5.50
C ALA A 178 -11.61 13.55 -5.06
N PRO A 179 -11.83 13.10 -3.82
CA PRO A 179 -13.18 12.92 -3.25
C PRO A 179 -13.84 14.29 -2.96
N ALA A 180 -15.16 14.29 -2.81
CA ALA A 180 -15.93 15.50 -2.60
C ALA A 180 -15.50 16.28 -1.34
N GLU A 181 -15.07 15.58 -0.30
CA GLU A 181 -14.58 16.15 0.97
C GLU A 181 -13.32 17.01 0.73
N VAL A 182 -12.38 16.50 -0.08
CA VAL A 182 -11.15 17.21 -0.45
C VAL A 182 -11.47 18.44 -1.30
N LEU A 183 -12.36 18.30 -2.28
CA LEU A 183 -12.82 19.44 -3.09
C LEU A 183 -13.51 20.51 -2.24
N THR A 184 -14.30 20.07 -1.25
CA THR A 184 -14.97 21.01 -0.31
C THR A 184 -13.94 21.71 0.58
N ALA A 185 -12.90 21.02 1.03
CA ALA A 185 -11.83 21.61 1.83
C ALA A 185 -11.06 22.69 1.06
N LEU A 186 -10.95 22.59 -0.28
CA LEU A 186 -10.40 23.63 -1.15
C LEU A 186 -11.30 24.87 -1.28
N GLY A 187 -12.50 24.86 -0.70
CA GLY A 187 -13.46 25.95 -0.75
C GLY A 187 -14.54 25.80 -1.84
N ILE A 188 -14.57 24.69 -2.57
CA ILE A 188 -15.66 24.38 -3.48
C ILE A 188 -16.93 24.09 -2.67
N GLU A 189 -18.04 24.73 -3.01
CA GLU A 189 -19.32 24.47 -2.36
C GLU A 189 -19.70 22.97 -2.45
N LYS A 190 -20.21 22.43 -1.37
CA LYS A 190 -20.50 20.99 -1.23
C LYS A 190 -21.38 20.44 -2.37
N SER A 191 -22.38 21.21 -2.80
CA SER A 191 -23.25 20.82 -3.93
C SER A 191 -22.49 20.73 -5.25
N LEU A 192 -21.57 21.66 -5.49
CA LEU A 192 -20.73 21.68 -6.68
C LEU A 192 -19.64 20.58 -6.63
N ALA A 193 -19.04 20.36 -5.46
CA ALA A 193 -18.10 19.25 -5.27
C ALA A 193 -18.75 17.90 -5.57
N ALA A 194 -19.97 17.68 -5.06
CA ALA A 194 -20.76 16.48 -5.36
C ALA A 194 -21.11 16.38 -6.86
N ALA A 195 -21.47 17.49 -7.51
CA ALA A 195 -21.76 17.50 -8.94
C ALA A 195 -20.52 17.21 -9.81
N ILE A 196 -19.33 17.66 -9.40
CA ILE A 196 -18.06 17.32 -10.07
C ILE A 196 -17.80 15.82 -9.97
N VAL A 197 -17.96 15.22 -8.77
CA VAL A 197 -17.79 13.78 -8.58
C VAL A 197 -18.82 12.99 -9.41
N GLU A 198 -20.10 13.45 -9.43
CA GLU A 198 -21.14 12.80 -10.22
C GLU A 198 -20.88 12.90 -11.74
N PHE A 199 -20.36 14.05 -12.20
CA PHE A 199 -19.96 14.25 -13.60
C PHE A 199 -18.90 13.22 -14.03
N ARG A 200 -17.89 12.95 -13.19
CA ARG A 200 -16.80 12.00 -13.49
C ARG A 200 -17.27 10.56 -13.68
N LYS A 201 -18.37 10.17 -13.05
CA LYS A 201 -18.92 8.80 -13.12
C LYS A 201 -19.46 8.39 -14.48
N GLY A 202 -19.48 9.31 -15.46
CA GLY A 202 -19.97 9.03 -16.80
C GLY A 202 -21.44 8.64 -16.85
N ALA A 203 -21.79 7.78 -17.81
CA ALA A 203 -23.16 7.40 -18.09
C ALA A 203 -23.68 6.27 -17.19
N ASP A 204 -22.79 5.40 -16.70
CA ASP A 204 -23.15 4.25 -15.86
C ASP A 204 -23.29 4.61 -14.36
N GLY A 205 -22.91 5.84 -13.96
CA GLY A 205 -22.96 6.35 -12.61
C GLY A 205 -21.95 5.74 -11.65
N LYS A 206 -20.86 5.11 -12.14
CA LYS A 206 -19.80 4.50 -11.34
C LYS A 206 -18.46 5.13 -11.66
N GLU A 207 -17.65 5.38 -10.65
CA GLU A 207 -16.26 5.80 -10.83
C GLU A 207 -15.36 4.60 -11.17
N GLY A 208 -14.34 4.82 -12.00
CA GLY A 208 -13.35 3.81 -12.36
C GLY A 208 -13.79 2.91 -13.51
N THR A 209 -14.67 3.39 -14.39
CA THR A 209 -15.14 2.66 -15.56
C THR A 209 -14.73 3.35 -16.86
N SER A 210 -14.82 2.64 -17.98
CA SER A 210 -14.32 3.13 -19.28
C SER A 210 -15.11 4.30 -19.86
N ASP A 211 -16.27 4.63 -19.31
CA ASP A 211 -17.11 5.76 -19.69
C ASP A 211 -16.97 6.96 -18.74
N ASP A 212 -16.01 6.91 -17.79
CA ASP A 212 -15.68 8.03 -16.92
C ASP A 212 -15.41 9.31 -17.71
N GLU A 213 -16.08 10.37 -17.34
CA GLU A 213 -15.82 11.72 -17.85
C GLU A 213 -14.63 12.34 -17.11
N VAL A 214 -13.78 13.07 -17.83
CA VAL A 214 -12.56 13.65 -17.28
C VAL A 214 -12.44 15.14 -17.62
N PHE A 215 -11.72 15.87 -16.79
CA PHE A 215 -11.23 17.21 -17.10
C PHE A 215 -9.80 17.08 -17.63
N GLU A 216 -9.55 17.55 -18.85
CA GLU A 216 -8.19 17.52 -19.43
C GLU A 216 -7.29 18.60 -18.78
N SER A 217 -7.91 19.65 -18.26
CA SER A 217 -7.24 20.70 -17.49
C SER A 217 -8.15 21.29 -16.42
N PRO A 218 -7.60 21.85 -15.32
CA PRO A 218 -8.40 22.52 -14.30
C PRO A 218 -9.25 23.69 -14.82
N SER A 219 -8.81 24.36 -15.88
CA SER A 219 -9.52 25.49 -16.51
C SER A 219 -10.82 25.07 -17.20
N GLU A 220 -10.98 23.79 -17.53
CA GLU A 220 -12.20 23.29 -18.19
C GLU A 220 -13.36 23.02 -17.23
N VAL A 221 -13.08 22.92 -15.92
CA VAL A 221 -14.10 22.56 -14.92
C VAL A 221 -15.32 23.45 -15.05
N LEU A 222 -15.13 24.76 -15.11
CA LEU A 222 -16.24 25.70 -15.22
C LEU A 222 -17.03 25.50 -16.52
N SER A 223 -16.37 25.40 -17.67
CA SER A 223 -17.03 25.29 -18.99
C SER A 223 -17.79 23.97 -19.12
N ARG A 224 -17.23 22.85 -18.67
CA ARG A 224 -17.87 21.53 -18.74
C ARG A 224 -19.03 21.40 -17.75
N MET A 225 -18.89 21.97 -16.56
CA MET A 225 -19.93 21.90 -15.53
C MET A 225 -21.11 22.84 -15.81
N ARG A 226 -20.95 23.94 -16.58
CA ARG A 226 -22.05 24.84 -16.95
C ARG A 226 -23.22 24.18 -17.69
N SER A 227 -22.96 23.05 -18.37
CA SER A 227 -24.01 22.26 -19.01
C SER A 227 -24.82 21.40 -18.04
N LYS A 228 -24.31 21.19 -16.83
CA LYS A 228 -24.86 20.30 -15.83
C LYS A 228 -25.42 21.03 -14.60
N VAL A 229 -24.82 22.16 -14.25
CA VAL A 229 -25.15 22.93 -13.04
C VAL A 229 -25.24 24.43 -13.39
N SER A 230 -26.25 25.10 -12.84
CA SER A 230 -26.33 26.57 -12.90
C SER A 230 -25.39 27.17 -11.86
N PHE A 231 -24.40 27.92 -12.28
CA PHE A 231 -23.44 28.57 -11.40
C PHE A 231 -23.97 29.93 -10.87
N MET A 232 -23.67 30.18 -9.60
CA MET A 232 -23.69 31.54 -9.04
C MET A 232 -22.34 32.20 -9.27
N THR A 233 -22.32 33.51 -9.40
CA THR A 233 -21.08 34.30 -9.61
C THR A 233 -20.01 34.01 -8.54
N ALA A 234 -20.42 33.77 -7.29
CA ALA A 234 -19.50 33.42 -6.21
C ALA A 234 -18.81 32.09 -6.44
N GLN A 235 -19.51 31.08 -6.97
CA GLN A 235 -18.94 29.74 -7.28
C GLN A 235 -17.93 29.84 -8.43
N GLU A 236 -18.21 30.63 -9.46
CA GLU A 236 -17.28 30.88 -10.55
C GLU A 236 -15.99 31.55 -10.06
N GLN A 237 -16.14 32.57 -9.18
CA GLN A 237 -14.99 33.25 -8.57
C GLN A 237 -14.15 32.30 -7.70
N THR A 238 -14.79 31.44 -6.92
CA THR A 238 -14.08 30.42 -6.10
C THR A 238 -13.31 29.47 -6.99
N LEU A 239 -13.92 28.89 -8.03
CA LEU A 239 -13.24 28.00 -8.96
C LEU A 239 -12.05 28.66 -9.64
N ALA A 240 -12.21 29.93 -10.07
CA ALA A 240 -11.12 30.68 -10.66
C ALA A 240 -9.95 30.91 -9.68
N ALA A 241 -10.27 31.21 -8.40
CA ALA A 241 -9.27 31.45 -7.37
C ALA A 241 -8.45 30.21 -7.00
N ILE A 242 -9.05 29.01 -7.07
CA ILE A 242 -8.37 27.75 -6.69
C ILE A 242 -7.79 26.99 -7.89
N THR A 243 -7.94 27.48 -9.12
CA THR A 243 -7.45 26.79 -10.33
C THR A 243 -5.97 26.41 -10.23
N ASP A 244 -5.15 27.28 -9.63
CA ASP A 244 -3.71 27.02 -9.44
C ASP A 244 -3.41 25.92 -8.40
N LEU A 245 -4.38 25.61 -7.53
CA LEU A 245 -4.29 24.53 -6.55
C LEU A 245 -4.75 23.18 -7.15
N LEU A 246 -5.32 23.19 -8.35
CA LEU A 246 -5.81 22.00 -9.03
C LEU A 246 -4.80 21.49 -10.07
N THR A 247 -4.88 20.21 -10.34
CA THR A 247 -4.24 19.53 -11.48
C THR A 247 -5.23 18.55 -12.11
N ALA A 248 -4.98 18.14 -13.35
CA ALA A 248 -5.75 17.08 -14.01
C ALA A 248 -4.97 15.77 -14.07
N GLY A 249 -3.65 15.81 -13.94
CA GLY A 249 -2.77 14.65 -13.89
C GLY A 249 -1.79 14.78 -12.73
N SER A 250 -1.42 13.64 -12.17
CA SER A 250 -0.62 13.54 -10.95
C SER A 250 0.84 13.26 -11.22
N ARG A 251 1.67 13.60 -10.26
CA ARG A 251 3.12 13.36 -10.25
C ARG A 251 3.53 12.33 -9.21
N TYR A 252 2.62 12.03 -8.28
CA TYR A 252 2.87 11.14 -7.15
C TYR A 252 1.78 10.08 -7.08
N TYR A 253 2.21 8.82 -7.03
CA TYR A 253 1.30 7.69 -7.05
C TYR A 253 1.68 6.69 -5.97
N ARG A 254 0.67 6.08 -5.36
CA ARG A 254 0.81 5.01 -4.38
C ARG A 254 0.55 3.68 -5.06
N VAL A 255 1.56 2.85 -5.13
CA VAL A 255 1.49 1.51 -5.73
C VAL A 255 1.30 0.49 -4.61
N LYS A 256 0.17 -0.22 -4.64
CA LYS A 256 -0.15 -1.32 -3.72
C LYS A 256 0.16 -2.64 -4.42
N ILE A 257 1.05 -3.43 -3.85
CA ILE A 257 1.66 -4.59 -4.51
C ILE A 257 1.40 -5.84 -3.68
N LYS A 258 0.91 -6.90 -4.32
CA LYS A 258 0.82 -8.25 -3.79
C LYS A 258 1.79 -9.14 -4.54
N THR A 259 2.59 -9.91 -3.83
CA THR A 259 3.58 -10.81 -4.42
C THR A 259 3.23 -12.25 -4.15
N TYR A 260 3.49 -13.11 -5.13
CA TYR A 260 3.21 -14.54 -5.07
C TYR A 260 4.47 -15.32 -5.39
N VAL A 261 4.86 -16.21 -4.48
CA VAL A 261 6.01 -17.09 -4.62
C VAL A 261 5.53 -18.53 -4.41
N PHE A 262 5.93 -19.45 -5.28
CA PHE A 262 5.43 -20.82 -5.29
C PHE A 262 3.89 -20.92 -5.33
N ASN A 263 3.23 -20.02 -6.07
CA ASN A 263 1.78 -19.90 -6.19
C ASN A 263 1.03 -19.59 -4.88
N LYS A 264 1.74 -19.07 -3.88
CA LYS A 264 1.15 -18.60 -2.62
C LYS A 264 1.43 -17.13 -2.46
N GLU A 265 0.46 -16.40 -1.92
CA GLU A 265 0.68 -15.03 -1.50
C GLU A 265 1.81 -15.01 -0.46
N ALA A 266 2.84 -14.21 -0.74
CA ALA A 266 4.04 -14.17 0.08
C ALA A 266 4.05 -12.93 0.97
N MET A 267 4.01 -11.74 0.39
CA MET A 267 4.04 -10.46 1.11
C MET A 267 3.32 -9.38 0.32
N ASN A 268 2.85 -8.37 1.04
CA ASN A 268 2.26 -7.17 0.49
C ASN A 268 3.21 -5.99 0.72
N TYR A 269 3.29 -5.12 -0.28
CA TYR A 269 4.10 -3.91 -0.23
C TYR A 269 3.27 -2.71 -0.66
N GLU A 270 3.69 -1.57 -0.20
CA GLU A 270 3.16 -0.28 -0.62
C GLU A 270 4.33 0.66 -0.89
N ALA A 271 4.35 1.26 -2.06
CA ALA A 271 5.38 2.22 -2.45
C ALA A 271 4.73 3.53 -2.89
N LEU A 272 5.25 4.65 -2.41
CA LEU A 272 4.94 5.97 -2.96
C LEU A 272 6.02 6.32 -3.95
N ILE A 273 5.63 6.59 -5.17
CA ILE A 273 6.54 6.91 -6.28
C ILE A 273 6.26 8.29 -6.85
N GLY A 274 7.32 8.97 -7.23
CA GLY A 274 7.31 10.14 -8.08
C GLY A 274 8.21 9.89 -9.29
N LYS A 275 8.26 10.80 -10.25
CA LYS A 275 9.04 10.61 -11.49
C LYS A 275 10.52 10.30 -11.16
N GLY A 276 10.92 9.04 -11.39
CA GLY A 276 12.29 8.56 -11.21
C GLY A 276 12.73 8.35 -9.75
N SER A 277 11.80 8.29 -8.78
CA SER A 277 12.15 8.09 -7.37
C SER A 277 11.05 7.38 -6.58
N VAL A 278 11.49 6.47 -5.70
CA VAL A 278 10.64 5.90 -4.64
C VAL A 278 10.82 6.78 -3.40
N LEU A 279 9.73 7.39 -2.95
CA LEU A 279 9.71 8.33 -1.82
C LEU A 279 9.43 7.62 -0.50
N GLU A 280 8.60 6.59 -0.54
CA GLU A 280 8.22 5.79 0.61
C GLU A 280 8.13 4.32 0.20
N TRP A 281 8.55 3.43 1.12
CA TRP A 281 8.45 1.98 0.95
C TRP A 281 8.00 1.33 2.25
N ARG A 282 6.92 0.56 2.22
CA ARG A 282 6.35 -0.16 3.37
C ARG A 282 6.12 -1.64 3.05
N GLU A 283 6.48 -2.52 3.98
CA GLU A 283 6.03 -3.91 4.02
C GLU A 283 4.74 -3.97 4.87
N ARG A 284 3.72 -4.68 4.40
CA ARG A 284 2.41 -4.85 5.09
C ARG A 284 2.08 -6.30 5.34
#